data_5611568d296d52e737198474a64e4f2b
#
_entry.id   5611568d296d52e737198474a64e4f2b
#
_cell.length_a   1.000
_cell.length_b   1.000
_cell.length_c   1.000
_cell.angle_alpha   90.00
_cell.angle_beta   90.00
_cell.angle_gamma   90.00
#
_symmetry.space_group_name_H-M   'P 1'
#
loop_
_entity.id
_entity.type
_entity.pdbx_description
1 polymer ?
#
loop_
_entity_poly.entity_id
_entity_poly.type
_entity_poly.pdbx_seq_one_letter_code
_entity_poly.pdbx_strand_id
1 'polypeptide(L)'
;DEKWIRNWNIALSVSSFGIALLVGALLGLTSMGLPINDNGDRVGGAFAWVSLPVLLGGLGFVGFSLVQGLAFVALKTDGDIRDRARNTLVRWAPVLLLPIVAWVLALDFTTGNGISWLCTILAVVAVLIAWISAKGGREGRAFAGLSVFLAFGALAIFTAMYPNVLPSTLDPAYSLTIANASS
;
A
#
# COMPACT_ATOMS: atom_id res chain seq x y z
N ASP A 1 -24.07 24.08 -13.43
CA ASP A 1 -22.92 24.84 -13.94
C ASP A 1 -21.75 23.92 -14.16
N GLU A 2 -21.28 23.75 -15.40
CA GLU A 2 -20.20 22.82 -15.77
C GLU A 2 -18.88 23.12 -15.04
N LYS A 3 -18.59 24.39 -14.76
CA LYS A 3 -17.40 24.81 -14.03
C LYS A 3 -17.43 24.31 -12.59
N TRP A 4 -18.60 24.32 -11.96
CA TRP A 4 -18.79 23.85 -10.60
C TRP A 4 -18.59 22.33 -10.51
N ILE A 5 -19.19 21.57 -11.41
CA ILE A 5 -19.00 20.10 -11.49
C ILE A 5 -17.53 19.76 -11.71
N ARG A 6 -16.85 20.47 -12.62
CA ARG A 6 -15.42 20.26 -12.87
C ARG A 6 -14.57 20.53 -11.63
N ASN A 7 -14.83 21.61 -10.91
CA ASN A 7 -14.10 21.97 -9.71
C ASN A 7 -14.28 20.91 -8.59
N TRP A 8 -15.49 20.40 -8.41
CA TRP A 8 -15.76 19.31 -7.48
C TRP A 8 -15.06 18.02 -7.89
N ASN A 9 -15.05 17.67 -9.14
CA ASN A 9 -14.34 16.48 -9.64
C ASN A 9 -12.83 16.59 -9.40
N ILE A 10 -12.25 17.77 -9.60
CA ILE A 10 -10.83 18.02 -9.29
C ILE A 10 -10.60 17.89 -7.78
N ALA A 11 -11.42 18.53 -6.95
CA ALA A 11 -11.29 18.45 -5.50
C ALA A 11 -11.36 17.00 -4.98
N LEU A 12 -12.33 16.22 -5.47
CA LEU A 12 -12.48 14.80 -5.14
C LEU A 12 -11.26 13.98 -5.57
N SER A 13 -10.74 14.21 -6.77
CA SER A 13 -9.58 13.50 -7.29
C SER A 13 -8.32 13.80 -6.48
N VAL A 14 -8.09 15.09 -6.19
CA VAL A 14 -6.93 15.53 -5.38
C VAL A 14 -7.02 14.98 -3.95
N SER A 15 -8.21 15.06 -3.33
CA SER A 15 -8.42 14.52 -1.97
C SER A 15 -8.20 13.01 -1.91
N SER A 16 -8.75 12.27 -2.87
CA SER A 16 -8.59 10.81 -2.94
C SER A 16 -7.13 10.40 -3.15
N PHE A 17 -6.42 11.10 -4.04
CA PHE A 17 -4.98 10.92 -4.23
C PHE A 17 -4.21 11.23 -2.94
N GLY A 18 -4.51 12.35 -2.28
CA GLY A 18 -3.88 12.76 -1.05
C GLY A 18 -4.09 11.75 0.09
N ILE A 19 -5.31 11.25 0.26
CA ILE A 19 -5.61 10.22 1.26
C ILE A 19 -4.81 8.95 1.00
N ALA A 20 -4.82 8.43 -0.22
CA ALA A 20 -4.09 7.22 -0.57
C ALA A 20 -2.57 7.41 -0.34
N LEU A 21 -2.01 8.55 -0.76
CA LEU A 21 -0.60 8.87 -0.56
C LEU A 21 -0.23 8.94 0.93
N LEU A 22 -1.01 9.65 1.73
CA LEU A 22 -0.72 9.85 3.16
C LEU A 22 -0.90 8.57 3.97
N VAL A 23 -1.93 7.77 3.69
CA VAL A 23 -2.13 6.47 4.36
C VAL A 23 -0.97 5.52 4.05
N GLY A 24 -0.58 5.42 2.78
CA GLY A 24 0.57 4.60 2.40
C GLY A 24 1.89 5.10 2.97
N ALA A 25 2.10 6.42 2.98
CA ALA A 25 3.28 7.03 3.59
C ALA A 25 3.35 6.79 5.10
N LEU A 26 2.22 6.88 5.81
CA LEU A 26 2.12 6.59 7.23
C LEU A 26 2.46 5.12 7.52
N LEU A 27 1.92 4.17 6.75
CA LEU A 27 2.26 2.76 6.91
C LEU A 27 3.73 2.47 6.59
N GLY A 28 4.30 3.12 5.56
CA GLY A 28 5.73 3.04 5.27
C GLY A 28 6.60 3.56 6.41
N LEU A 29 6.17 4.67 7.01
CA LEU A 29 6.84 5.29 8.15
C LEU A 29 6.82 4.38 9.39
N THR A 30 5.64 3.89 9.76
CA THR A 30 5.47 3.07 10.96
C THR A 30 6.16 1.72 10.82
N SER A 31 6.19 1.14 9.62
CA SER A 31 6.80 -0.16 9.39
C SER A 31 8.33 -0.16 9.41
N MET A 32 8.96 0.90 8.94
CA MET A 32 10.42 1.00 8.84
C MET A 32 11.04 1.90 9.93
N GLY A 33 10.20 2.63 10.66
CA GLY A 33 10.58 3.35 11.87
C GLY A 33 11.01 4.80 11.67
N LEU A 34 11.29 5.42 12.80
CA LEU A 34 11.74 6.80 12.97
C LEU A 34 12.99 6.85 13.85
N PRO A 35 13.81 7.91 13.78
CA PRO A 35 14.89 8.13 14.72
C PRO A 35 14.32 8.52 16.09
N ILE A 36 14.16 7.52 16.98
CA ILE A 36 13.64 7.67 18.34
C ILE A 36 14.83 7.47 19.31
N ASN A 37 14.98 8.37 20.28
CA ASN A 37 16.00 8.30 21.32
C ASN A 37 15.54 7.46 22.53
N ASP A 38 16.40 7.36 23.54
CA ASP A 38 16.18 6.63 24.80
C ASP A 38 15.01 7.17 25.64
N ASN A 39 14.64 8.43 25.45
CA ASN A 39 13.49 9.06 26.12
C ASN A 39 12.16 8.87 25.37
N GLY A 40 12.17 8.19 24.20
CA GLY A 40 10.99 8.05 23.36
C GLY A 40 10.71 9.24 22.45
N ASP A 41 11.60 10.25 22.43
CA ASP A 41 11.43 11.45 21.60
C ASP A 41 11.95 11.21 20.17
N ARG A 42 11.23 11.75 19.18
CA ARG A 42 11.74 11.80 17.82
C ARG A 42 12.84 12.84 17.71
N VAL A 43 14.01 12.41 17.27
CA VAL A 43 15.15 13.29 16.98
C VAL A 43 15.31 13.52 15.48
N GLY A 44 15.98 14.61 15.11
CA GLY A 44 16.21 14.99 13.72
C GLY A 44 15.37 16.17 13.25
N GLY A 45 15.64 16.63 12.02
CA GLY A 45 14.98 17.81 11.43
C GLY A 45 13.52 17.56 11.04
N ALA A 46 12.84 18.61 10.59
CA ALA A 46 11.42 18.57 10.20
C ALA A 46 11.10 17.50 9.15
N PHE A 47 12.05 17.15 8.29
CA PHE A 47 11.90 16.18 7.19
C PHE A 47 12.53 14.83 7.48
N ALA A 48 12.92 14.51 8.73
CA ALA A 48 13.51 13.22 9.10
C ALA A 48 12.58 12.00 8.83
N TRP A 49 11.29 12.25 8.66
CA TRP A 49 10.28 11.26 8.30
C TRP A 49 10.28 10.90 6.80
N VAL A 50 10.87 11.76 5.94
CA VAL A 50 10.92 11.50 4.49
C VAL A 50 12.03 10.49 4.21
N SER A 51 11.64 9.27 3.96
CA SER A 51 12.55 8.15 3.69
C SER A 51 12.05 7.35 2.49
N LEU A 52 12.91 6.51 1.92
CA LEU A 52 12.54 5.66 0.79
C LEU A 52 11.32 4.78 1.10
N PRO A 53 11.19 4.12 2.26
CA PRO A 53 9.99 3.36 2.61
C PRO A 53 8.71 4.20 2.65
N VAL A 54 8.78 5.42 3.14
CA VAL A 54 7.64 6.37 3.14
C VAL A 54 7.19 6.68 1.73
N LEU A 55 8.13 6.93 0.82
CA LEU A 55 7.82 7.20 -0.59
C LEU A 55 7.25 5.96 -1.28
N LEU A 56 7.85 4.78 -1.06
CA LEU A 56 7.37 3.53 -1.63
C LEU A 56 5.98 3.15 -1.11
N GLY A 57 5.73 3.33 0.19
CA GLY A 57 4.43 3.12 0.80
C GLY A 57 3.37 4.05 0.21
N GLY A 58 3.65 5.35 0.15
CA GLY A 58 2.75 6.35 -0.41
C GLY A 58 2.42 6.09 -1.88
N LEU A 59 3.44 5.94 -2.74
CA LEU A 59 3.26 5.65 -4.16
C LEU A 59 2.62 4.29 -4.39
N GLY A 60 2.96 3.29 -3.56
CA GLY A 60 2.39 1.96 -3.61
C GLY A 60 0.89 1.94 -3.33
N PHE A 61 0.45 2.67 -2.31
CA PHE A 61 -0.98 2.80 -1.98
C PHE A 61 -1.76 3.56 -3.04
N VAL A 62 -1.17 4.62 -3.62
CA VAL A 62 -1.76 5.32 -4.78
C VAL A 62 -1.91 4.35 -5.96
N GLY A 63 -0.84 3.62 -6.31
CA GLY A 63 -0.86 2.65 -7.39
C GLY A 63 -1.89 1.56 -7.18
N PHE A 64 -1.95 0.99 -5.96
CA PHE A 64 -2.97 0.00 -5.60
C PHE A 64 -4.39 0.56 -5.71
N SER A 65 -4.64 1.76 -5.19
CA SER A 65 -5.96 2.41 -5.23
C SER A 65 -6.45 2.62 -6.66
N LEU A 66 -5.54 3.03 -7.57
CA LEU A 66 -5.85 3.18 -9.00
C LEU A 66 -6.20 1.82 -9.65
N VAL A 67 -5.40 0.79 -9.39
CA VAL A 67 -5.62 -0.55 -9.95
C VAL A 67 -6.92 -1.16 -9.41
N GLN A 68 -7.19 -1.04 -8.11
CA GLN A 68 -8.42 -1.52 -7.49
C GLN A 68 -9.65 -0.74 -8.01
N GLY A 69 -9.52 0.58 -8.19
CA GLY A 69 -10.56 1.42 -8.78
C GLY A 69 -10.88 1.03 -10.22
N LEU A 70 -9.86 0.77 -11.05
CA LEU A 70 -10.05 0.27 -12.42
C LEU A 70 -10.74 -1.09 -12.45
N ALA A 71 -10.38 -2.01 -11.54
CA ALA A 71 -11.02 -3.30 -11.40
C ALA A 71 -12.50 -3.17 -11.00
N PHE A 72 -12.81 -2.23 -10.08
CA PHE A 72 -14.18 -1.94 -9.68
C PHE A 72 -15.00 -1.35 -10.82
N VAL A 73 -14.45 -0.38 -11.55
CA VAL A 73 -15.13 0.21 -12.72
C VAL A 73 -15.39 -0.87 -13.77
N ALA A 74 -14.38 -1.70 -14.10
CA ALA A 74 -14.56 -2.79 -15.05
C ALA A 74 -15.63 -3.80 -14.60
N LEU A 75 -15.74 -4.05 -13.28
CA LEU A 75 -16.76 -4.95 -12.71
C LEU A 75 -18.17 -4.39 -12.76
N LYS A 76 -18.33 -3.07 -12.62
CA LYS A 76 -19.64 -2.42 -12.42
C LYS A 76 -20.20 -1.73 -13.66
N THR A 77 -19.47 -1.72 -14.77
CA THR A 77 -19.89 -1.12 -16.03
C THR A 77 -19.93 -2.13 -17.17
N ASP A 78 -20.51 -1.72 -18.31
CA ASP A 78 -20.58 -2.52 -19.51
C ASP A 78 -20.04 -1.74 -20.74
N GLY A 79 -19.83 -2.47 -21.85
CA GLY A 79 -19.40 -1.89 -23.12
C GLY A 79 -18.03 -1.21 -23.05
N ASP A 80 -17.89 -0.08 -23.74
CA ASP A 80 -16.63 0.64 -23.91
C ASP A 80 -15.97 1.06 -22.60
N ILE A 81 -16.75 1.39 -21.56
CA ILE A 81 -16.20 1.82 -20.26
C ILE A 81 -15.51 0.64 -19.58
N ARG A 82 -16.17 -0.53 -19.56
CA ARG A 82 -15.59 -1.78 -19.05
C ARG A 82 -14.28 -2.11 -19.75
N ASP A 83 -14.29 -2.09 -21.08
CA ASP A 83 -13.15 -2.49 -21.89
C ASP A 83 -11.95 -1.54 -21.69
N ARG A 84 -12.21 -0.22 -21.64
CA ARG A 84 -11.15 0.77 -21.34
C ARG A 84 -10.58 0.59 -19.95
N ALA A 85 -11.43 0.41 -18.93
CA ALA A 85 -10.97 0.19 -17.55
C ALA A 85 -10.12 -1.08 -17.43
N ARG A 86 -10.58 -2.21 -18.01
CA ARG A 86 -9.84 -3.49 -18.04
C ARG A 86 -8.51 -3.35 -18.77
N ASN A 87 -8.50 -2.77 -19.96
CA ASN A 87 -7.28 -2.61 -20.75
C ASN A 87 -6.26 -1.72 -20.03
N THR A 88 -6.72 -0.64 -19.40
CA THR A 88 -5.87 0.24 -18.58
C THR A 88 -5.31 -0.52 -17.39
N LEU A 89 -6.13 -1.28 -16.66
CA LEU A 89 -5.69 -2.13 -15.55
C LEU A 89 -4.62 -3.11 -16.01
N VAL A 90 -4.90 -3.91 -17.05
CA VAL A 90 -3.96 -4.94 -17.55
C VAL A 90 -2.62 -4.34 -17.94
N ARG A 91 -2.64 -3.16 -18.58
CA ARG A 91 -1.43 -2.47 -19.04
C ARG A 91 -0.61 -1.89 -17.89
N TRP A 92 -1.26 -1.24 -16.92
CA TRP A 92 -0.57 -0.41 -15.94
C TRP A 92 -0.41 -1.06 -14.56
N ALA A 93 -1.21 -2.10 -14.22
CA ALA A 93 -1.10 -2.76 -12.92
C ALA A 93 0.33 -3.24 -12.60
N PRO A 94 1.10 -3.86 -13.52
CA PRO A 94 2.45 -4.29 -13.21
C PRO A 94 3.37 -3.14 -12.76
N VAL A 95 3.23 -1.95 -13.37
CA VAL A 95 4.05 -0.77 -13.03
C VAL A 95 3.55 -0.09 -11.76
N LEU A 96 2.22 0.10 -11.65
CA LEU A 96 1.60 0.80 -10.52
C LEU A 96 1.76 0.05 -9.19
N LEU A 97 1.87 -1.27 -9.23
CA LEU A 97 2.04 -2.10 -8.03
C LEU A 97 3.50 -2.33 -7.65
N LEU A 98 4.48 -1.93 -8.49
CA LEU A 98 5.90 -2.09 -8.16
C LEU A 98 6.30 -1.44 -6.83
N PRO A 99 5.89 -0.19 -6.51
CA PRO A 99 6.32 0.44 -5.26
C PRO A 99 5.84 -0.31 -4.01
N ILE A 100 4.59 -0.81 -4.00
CA ILE A 100 4.06 -1.55 -2.83
C ILE A 100 4.75 -2.91 -2.68
N VAL A 101 5.02 -3.60 -3.78
CA VAL A 101 5.75 -4.87 -3.76
C VAL A 101 7.20 -4.65 -3.29
N ALA A 102 7.88 -3.63 -3.82
CA ALA A 102 9.24 -3.30 -3.42
C ALA A 102 9.34 -2.95 -1.93
N TRP A 103 8.36 -2.19 -1.41
CA TRP A 103 8.31 -1.85 0.01
C TRP A 103 8.10 -3.08 0.90
N VAL A 104 7.11 -3.94 0.60
CA VAL A 104 6.82 -5.15 1.40
C VAL A 104 8.02 -6.11 1.36
N LEU A 105 8.65 -6.30 0.20
CA LEU A 105 9.86 -7.11 0.11
C LEU A 105 11.02 -6.53 0.91
N ALA A 106 11.24 -5.21 0.86
CA ALA A 106 12.28 -4.56 1.66
C ALA A 106 12.04 -4.76 3.16
N LEU A 107 10.78 -4.69 3.61
CA LEU A 107 10.40 -4.96 4.99
C LEU A 107 10.65 -6.43 5.37
N ASP A 108 10.25 -7.38 4.54
CA ASP A 108 10.46 -8.81 4.78
C ASP A 108 11.96 -9.18 4.83
N PHE A 109 12.80 -8.56 4.00
CA PHE A 109 14.25 -8.79 4.04
C PHE A 109 14.92 -8.19 5.28
N THR A 110 14.36 -7.18 5.91
CA THR A 110 14.93 -6.52 7.09
C THR A 110 14.39 -7.07 8.41
N THR A 111 13.09 -7.27 8.52
CA THR A 111 12.41 -7.65 9.77
C THR A 111 11.48 -8.85 9.61
N GLY A 112 11.37 -9.41 8.40
CA GLY A 112 10.42 -10.48 8.08
C GLY A 112 10.68 -11.77 8.85
N ASN A 113 9.59 -12.50 9.09
CA ASN A 113 9.57 -13.82 9.70
C ASN A 113 8.85 -14.82 8.80
N GLY A 114 8.81 -16.10 9.17
CA GLY A 114 8.18 -17.15 8.36
C GLY A 114 6.72 -16.88 8.01
N ILE A 115 5.98 -16.22 8.89
CA ILE A 115 4.56 -15.88 8.66
C ILE A 115 4.44 -14.72 7.68
N SER A 116 5.25 -13.66 7.84
CA SER A 116 5.24 -12.51 6.93
C SER A 116 5.61 -12.93 5.51
N TRP A 117 6.65 -13.75 5.34
CA TRP A 117 7.02 -14.31 4.04
C TRP A 117 5.91 -15.15 3.40
N LEU A 118 5.23 -16.00 4.20
CA LEU A 118 4.08 -16.76 3.71
C LEU A 118 2.96 -15.83 3.21
N CYS A 119 2.64 -14.78 3.98
CA CYS A 119 1.63 -13.79 3.60
C CYS A 119 2.04 -13.04 2.34
N THR A 120 3.29 -12.65 2.19
CA THR A 120 3.82 -11.99 1.00
C THR A 120 3.72 -12.88 -0.24
N ILE A 121 4.06 -14.16 -0.12
CA ILE A 121 3.90 -15.14 -1.22
C ILE A 121 2.43 -15.26 -1.62
N LEU A 122 1.52 -15.38 -0.65
CA LEU A 122 0.08 -15.45 -0.92
C LEU A 122 -0.45 -14.18 -1.57
N ALA A 123 0.03 -13.01 -1.15
CA ALA A 123 -0.30 -11.73 -1.78
C ALA A 123 0.17 -11.68 -3.25
N VAL A 124 1.41 -12.09 -3.52
CA VAL A 124 1.95 -12.14 -4.89
C VAL A 124 1.14 -13.11 -5.77
N VAL A 125 0.82 -14.29 -5.27
CA VAL A 125 -0.03 -15.25 -6.00
C VAL A 125 -1.42 -14.64 -6.28
N ALA A 126 -2.02 -13.98 -5.31
CA ALA A 126 -3.33 -13.36 -5.48
C ALA A 126 -3.33 -12.26 -6.55
N VAL A 127 -2.31 -11.40 -6.58
CA VAL A 127 -2.22 -10.33 -7.59
C VAL A 127 -1.94 -10.89 -8.99
N LEU A 128 -1.17 -11.96 -9.11
CA LEU A 128 -0.97 -12.65 -10.39
C LEU A 128 -2.27 -13.26 -10.90
N ILE A 129 -3.03 -13.94 -10.04
CA ILE A 129 -4.36 -14.46 -10.38
C ILE A 129 -5.31 -13.33 -10.78
N ALA A 130 -5.28 -12.20 -10.08
CA ALA A 130 -6.08 -11.02 -10.41
C ALA A 130 -5.75 -10.49 -11.80
N TRP A 131 -4.47 -10.32 -12.10
CA TRP A 131 -4.00 -9.82 -13.39
C TRP A 131 -4.34 -10.75 -14.55
N ILE A 132 -4.11 -12.07 -14.40
CA ILE A 132 -4.49 -13.08 -15.39
C ILE A 132 -6.01 -13.09 -15.60
N SER A 133 -6.79 -12.96 -14.51
CA SER A 133 -8.25 -12.91 -14.57
C SER A 133 -8.75 -11.68 -15.31
N ALA A 134 -8.12 -10.51 -15.08
CA ALA A 134 -8.42 -9.29 -15.81
C ALA A 134 -8.14 -9.43 -17.32
N LYS A 135 -7.01 -10.04 -17.69
CA LYS A 135 -6.69 -10.36 -19.10
C LYS A 135 -7.72 -11.27 -19.74
N GLY A 136 -8.30 -12.20 -18.98
CA GLY A 136 -9.33 -13.13 -19.43
C GLY A 136 -10.76 -12.59 -19.35
N GLY A 137 -10.96 -11.29 -19.06
CA GLY A 137 -12.29 -10.67 -18.96
C GLY A 137 -13.12 -11.19 -17.77
N ARG A 138 -12.45 -11.61 -16.69
CA ARG A 138 -13.09 -12.12 -15.46
C ARG A 138 -12.99 -11.09 -14.34
N GLU A 139 -13.70 -9.98 -14.50
CA GLU A 139 -13.58 -8.77 -13.67
C GLU A 139 -13.85 -9.05 -12.19
N GLY A 140 -14.83 -9.91 -11.85
CA GLY A 140 -15.12 -10.28 -10.47
C GLY A 140 -13.97 -11.00 -9.79
N ARG A 141 -13.29 -11.92 -10.52
CA ARG A 141 -12.09 -12.60 -9.99
C ARG A 141 -10.89 -11.65 -9.90
N ALA A 142 -10.75 -10.73 -10.84
CA ALA A 142 -9.71 -9.70 -10.79
C ALA A 142 -9.87 -8.81 -9.56
N PHE A 143 -11.07 -8.30 -9.30
CA PHE A 143 -11.37 -7.49 -8.14
C PHE A 143 -11.15 -8.26 -6.82
N ALA A 144 -11.67 -9.49 -6.72
CA ALA A 144 -11.49 -10.33 -5.53
C ALA A 144 -10.00 -10.65 -5.28
N GLY A 145 -9.24 -10.98 -6.33
CA GLY A 145 -7.81 -11.26 -6.20
C GLY A 145 -7.00 -10.04 -5.72
N LEU A 146 -7.33 -8.83 -6.18
CA LEU A 146 -6.73 -7.58 -5.66
C LEU A 146 -7.12 -7.32 -4.20
N SER A 147 -8.33 -7.66 -3.78
CA SER A 147 -8.76 -7.55 -2.38
C SER A 147 -8.01 -8.54 -1.49
N VAL A 148 -7.79 -9.75 -1.96
CA VAL A 148 -6.97 -10.77 -1.29
C VAL A 148 -5.51 -10.33 -1.20
N PHE A 149 -4.96 -9.75 -2.29
CA PHE A 149 -3.63 -9.15 -2.29
C PHE A 149 -3.48 -8.09 -1.19
N LEU A 150 -4.46 -7.18 -1.05
CA LEU A 150 -4.44 -6.17 0.02
C LEU A 150 -4.47 -6.81 1.41
N ALA A 151 -5.34 -7.80 1.63
CA ALA A 151 -5.48 -8.46 2.93
C ALA A 151 -4.17 -9.16 3.34
N PHE A 152 -3.59 -9.98 2.47
CA PHE A 152 -2.33 -10.65 2.76
C PHE A 152 -1.14 -9.70 2.80
N GLY A 153 -1.13 -8.63 2.00
CA GLY A 153 -0.13 -7.58 2.08
C GLY A 153 -0.15 -6.86 3.45
N ALA A 154 -1.34 -6.52 3.95
CA ALA A 154 -1.49 -5.95 5.28
C ALA A 154 -1.02 -6.94 6.37
N LEU A 155 -1.42 -8.21 6.29
CA LEU A 155 -0.96 -9.24 7.22
C LEU A 155 0.57 -9.40 7.19
N ALA A 156 1.19 -9.37 6.01
CA ALA A 156 2.65 -9.44 5.87
C ALA A 156 3.33 -8.28 6.60
N ILE A 157 2.86 -7.05 6.38
CA ILE A 157 3.42 -5.84 7.03
C ILE A 157 3.30 -5.94 8.55
N PHE A 158 2.11 -6.21 9.08
CA PHE A 158 1.90 -6.25 10.53
C PHE A 158 2.60 -7.43 11.21
N THR A 159 2.69 -8.58 10.56
CA THR A 159 3.44 -9.72 11.11
C THR A 159 4.96 -9.52 11.05
N ALA A 160 5.47 -8.83 10.03
CA ALA A 160 6.89 -8.46 9.95
C ALA A 160 7.28 -7.43 11.02
N MET A 161 6.38 -6.50 11.35
CA MET A 161 6.62 -5.49 12.39
C MET A 161 6.57 -6.05 13.82
N TYR A 162 5.79 -7.10 14.06
CA TYR A 162 5.60 -7.63 15.41
C TYR A 162 6.92 -8.03 16.08
N PRO A 163 7.17 -7.65 17.35
CA PRO A 163 6.29 -6.98 18.33
C PRO A 163 6.35 -5.43 18.31
N ASN A 164 7.04 -4.83 17.35
CA ASN A 164 7.20 -3.38 17.28
C ASN A 164 5.93 -2.70 16.77
N VAL A 165 5.56 -1.61 17.40
CA VAL A 165 4.52 -0.67 16.94
C VAL A 165 5.17 0.44 16.11
N LEU A 166 6.35 0.91 16.54
CA LEU A 166 7.16 1.90 15.84
C LEU A 166 8.64 1.60 16.11
N PRO A 167 9.36 1.03 15.15
CA PRO A 167 10.79 0.75 15.31
C PRO A 167 11.61 2.04 15.42
N SER A 168 12.68 2.03 16.24
CA SER A 168 13.67 3.08 16.20
C SER A 168 14.76 2.76 15.17
N THR A 169 15.11 3.76 14.35
CA THR A 169 16.21 3.66 13.39
C THR A 169 17.58 3.95 14.02
N LEU A 170 17.62 4.41 15.28
CA LEU A 170 18.86 4.69 16.02
C LEU A 170 19.36 3.46 16.78
N ASP A 171 18.48 2.87 17.59
CA ASP A 171 18.78 1.66 18.37
C ASP A 171 17.49 0.84 18.52
N PRO A 172 17.52 -0.47 18.25
CA PRO A 172 16.37 -1.36 18.48
C PRO A 172 15.79 -1.30 19.90
N ALA A 173 16.64 -1.00 20.91
CA ALA A 173 16.21 -0.87 22.30
C ALA A 173 15.27 0.31 22.55
N TYR A 174 15.29 1.32 21.68
CA TYR A 174 14.44 2.51 21.77
C TYR A 174 13.12 2.35 21.00
N SER A 175 12.89 1.18 20.41
CA SER A 175 11.66 0.91 19.64
C SER A 175 10.44 0.88 20.55
N LEU A 176 9.34 1.45 20.07
CA LEU A 176 8.04 1.29 20.71
C LEU A 176 7.47 -0.08 20.37
N THR A 177 7.22 -0.87 21.38
CA THR A 177 6.66 -2.23 21.28
C THR A 177 5.26 -2.26 21.86
N ILE A 178 4.51 -3.33 21.61
CA ILE A 178 3.19 -3.55 22.21
C ILE A 178 3.22 -3.56 23.75
N ALA A 179 4.39 -3.80 24.37
CA ALA A 179 4.54 -3.85 25.81
C ALA A 179 4.82 -2.48 26.45
N ASN A 180 5.44 -1.54 25.71
CA ASN A 180 5.84 -0.23 26.23
C ASN A 180 5.17 0.97 25.54
N ALA A 181 4.41 0.74 24.47
CA ALA A 181 3.72 1.82 23.74
C ALA A 181 2.43 2.30 24.40
N SER A 182 1.91 1.57 25.40
CA SER A 182 0.76 1.97 26.22
C SER A 182 1.13 1.88 27.68
N SER A 183 1.24 3.02 28.32
CA SER A 183 1.34 3.16 29.78
C SER A 183 -0.04 3.28 30.39
#